data_f56b9c46d831c6653752f5279a9e3560
#
_entry.id   f56b9c46d831c6653752f5279a9e3560
#
_cell.length_a   1.000
_cell.length_b   1.000
_cell.length_c   1.000
_cell.angle_alpha   90.00
_cell.angle_beta   90.00
_cell.angle_gamma   90.00
#
_symmetry.space_group_name_H-M   'P 1'
#
loop_
_entity.id
_entity.type
_entity.pdbx_description
1 polymer ?
#
loop_
_entity_poly.entity_id
_entity_poly.type
_entity_poly.pdbx_seq_one_letter_code
_entity_poly.pdbx_strand_id
1 'polypeptide(L)'
;MKKIIDVNAHLHTPYSFSAFTDVRQALDMAAAEDVRIVGINDFYSMDGYREWNDECATRHLYPMFNIEFISLNSEDQAAGLRVNDPNNPGRTYLSGKGLAYPVILSGKEAQMLADVRAESNAQVERMCAKLNAHLDAVKAGFSIDFKQVVKDLTRGSVRERHLAKALRM
;
A
#
# COMPACT_ATOMS: atom_id res chain seq x y z
N MET A 1 -16.27 -16.95 30.58
CA MET A 1 -16.09 -15.69 29.84
C MET A 1 -16.00 -16.00 28.36
N LYS A 2 -16.72 -15.28 27.47
CA LYS A 2 -16.49 -15.39 26.02
C LYS A 2 -15.08 -14.84 25.75
N LYS A 3 -14.23 -15.65 25.09
CA LYS A 3 -12.92 -15.17 24.62
C LYS A 3 -13.16 -14.08 23.59
N ILE A 4 -12.64 -12.88 23.80
CA ILE A 4 -12.63 -11.81 22.81
C ILE A 4 -11.60 -12.23 21.75
N ILE A 5 -12.00 -12.14 20.49
CA ILE A 5 -11.12 -12.42 19.34
C ILE A 5 -10.51 -11.10 18.90
N ASP A 6 -9.18 -11.04 18.89
CA ASP A 6 -8.47 -9.88 18.40
C ASP A 6 -8.46 -9.84 16.88
N VAL A 7 -8.63 -8.62 16.35
CA VAL A 7 -8.78 -8.34 14.92
C VAL A 7 -7.82 -7.24 14.51
N ASN A 8 -7.02 -7.49 13.48
CA ASN A 8 -6.30 -6.44 12.75
C ASN A 8 -6.73 -6.45 11.29
N ALA A 9 -7.70 -5.62 10.95
CA ALA A 9 -8.29 -5.55 9.60
C ALA A 9 -7.59 -4.54 8.67
N HIS A 10 -6.35 -4.09 8.98
CA HIS A 10 -5.66 -3.08 8.20
C HIS A 10 -4.14 -3.32 8.17
N LEU A 11 -3.71 -4.27 7.35
CA LEU A 11 -2.30 -4.58 7.16
C LEU A 11 -1.89 -4.35 5.71
N HIS A 12 -0.83 -3.59 5.51
CA HIS A 12 -0.20 -3.44 4.21
C HIS A 12 0.87 -4.49 4.01
N THR A 13 0.98 -4.99 2.79
CA THR A 13 1.97 -5.99 2.39
C THR A 13 3.00 -5.40 1.41
N PRO A 14 4.09 -6.12 1.10
CA PRO A 14 5.03 -5.68 0.07
C PRO A 14 4.44 -5.50 -1.34
N TYR A 15 3.19 -5.90 -1.57
CA TYR A 15 2.50 -5.65 -2.84
C TYR A 15 2.11 -4.18 -3.03
N SER A 16 2.06 -3.39 -1.95
CA SER A 16 1.92 -1.94 -2.06
C SER A 16 3.05 -1.21 -1.33
N PHE A 17 3.06 -1.28 -0.01
CA PHE A 17 4.12 -0.76 0.84
C PHE A 17 3.96 -1.35 2.23
N SER A 18 5.02 -1.88 2.81
CA SER A 18 4.95 -2.48 4.14
C SER A 18 6.22 -2.24 4.96
N ALA A 19 6.07 -2.26 6.28
CA ALA A 19 7.18 -2.40 7.21
C ALA A 19 7.70 -3.84 7.26
N PHE A 20 6.89 -4.81 6.83
CA PHE A 20 7.26 -6.22 6.77
C PHE A 20 8.04 -6.54 5.51
N THR A 21 8.94 -7.50 5.58
CA THR A 21 9.75 -7.97 4.43
C THR A 21 8.93 -8.85 3.48
N ASP A 22 7.97 -9.59 4.02
CA ASP A 22 7.05 -10.45 3.28
C ASP A 22 5.72 -10.64 4.04
N VAL A 23 4.78 -11.32 3.40
CA VAL A 23 3.45 -11.60 3.98
C VAL A 23 3.56 -12.52 5.21
N ARG A 24 4.48 -13.47 5.19
CA ARG A 24 4.64 -14.46 6.28
C ARG A 24 5.04 -13.77 7.56
N GLN A 25 6.00 -12.84 7.51
CA GLN A 25 6.43 -12.10 8.69
C GLN A 25 5.25 -11.40 9.38
N ALA A 26 4.39 -10.73 8.62
CA ALA A 26 3.21 -10.05 9.18
C ALA A 26 2.26 -11.04 9.87
N LEU A 27 2.02 -12.20 9.25
CA LEU A 27 1.10 -13.20 9.77
C LEU A 27 1.70 -14.00 10.94
N ASP A 28 3.01 -14.26 10.95
CA ASP A 28 3.70 -14.88 12.08
C ASP A 28 3.62 -13.99 13.33
N MET A 29 3.80 -12.67 13.16
CA MET A 29 3.64 -11.72 14.25
C MET A 29 2.19 -11.67 14.76
N ALA A 30 1.20 -11.63 13.85
CA ALA A 30 -0.21 -11.67 14.22
C ALA A 30 -0.56 -12.94 15.01
N ALA A 31 -0.08 -14.10 14.55
CA ALA A 31 -0.30 -15.37 15.22
C ALA A 31 0.36 -15.42 16.61
N ALA A 32 1.56 -14.86 16.75
CA ALA A 32 2.29 -14.79 18.03
C ALA A 32 1.58 -13.90 19.08
N GLU A 33 0.86 -12.87 18.62
CA GLU A 33 0.07 -11.96 19.45
C GLU A 33 -1.39 -12.42 19.67
N ASP A 34 -1.74 -13.65 19.26
CA ASP A 34 -3.11 -14.22 19.31
C ASP A 34 -4.16 -13.39 18.53
N VAL A 35 -3.73 -12.57 17.56
CA VAL A 35 -4.62 -11.91 16.60
C VAL A 35 -5.13 -12.97 15.63
N ARG A 36 -6.44 -13.19 15.59
CA ARG A 36 -7.06 -14.30 14.83
C ARG A 36 -7.70 -13.91 13.53
N ILE A 37 -8.05 -12.64 13.38
CA ILE A 37 -8.65 -12.10 12.15
C ILE A 37 -7.71 -11.03 11.63
N VAL A 38 -7.23 -11.20 10.41
CA VAL A 38 -6.25 -10.31 9.79
C VAL A 38 -6.72 -9.85 8.41
N GLY A 39 -6.55 -8.57 8.10
CA GLY A 39 -7.01 -7.99 6.83
C GLY A 39 -5.89 -7.37 6.03
N ILE A 40 -5.63 -7.92 4.83
CA ILE A 40 -4.81 -7.23 3.83
C ILE A 40 -5.52 -5.96 3.36
N ASN A 41 -4.80 -4.85 3.20
CA ASN A 41 -5.37 -3.54 2.84
C ASN A 41 -4.42 -2.74 1.92
N ASP A 42 -3.92 -3.38 0.87
CA ASP A 42 -2.93 -2.78 -0.02
C ASP A 42 -3.49 -1.65 -0.88
N PHE A 43 -2.63 -0.67 -1.19
CA PHE A 43 -2.98 0.44 -2.06
C PHE A 43 -3.10 -0.03 -3.51
N TYR A 44 -4.27 0.21 -4.12
CA TYR A 44 -4.56 0.02 -5.56
C TYR A 44 -4.23 -1.38 -6.08
N SER A 45 -4.15 -2.40 -5.22
CA SER A 45 -3.73 -3.73 -5.61
C SER A 45 -4.46 -4.82 -4.84
N MET A 46 -4.78 -5.89 -5.55
CA MET A 46 -5.30 -7.17 -5.03
C MET A 46 -4.29 -8.30 -5.28
N ASP A 47 -3.09 -7.98 -5.76
CA ASP A 47 -2.09 -8.95 -6.21
C ASP A 47 -1.62 -9.87 -5.08
N GLY A 48 -1.66 -9.38 -3.83
CA GLY A 48 -1.29 -10.13 -2.63
C GLY A 48 -2.37 -11.07 -2.09
N TYR A 49 -3.60 -11.05 -2.60
CA TYR A 49 -4.72 -11.77 -1.99
C TYR A 49 -4.54 -13.29 -1.95
N ARG A 50 -4.00 -13.87 -3.02
CA ARG A 50 -3.74 -15.31 -3.07
C ARG A 50 -2.72 -15.73 -2.02
N GLU A 51 -1.57 -15.07 -1.97
CA GLU A 51 -0.53 -15.33 -0.98
C GLU A 51 -1.07 -15.13 0.43
N TRP A 52 -1.85 -14.04 0.65
CA TRP A 52 -2.50 -13.77 1.93
C TRP A 52 -3.43 -14.88 2.38
N ASN A 53 -4.32 -15.36 1.48
CA ASN A 53 -5.24 -16.45 1.77
C ASN A 53 -4.50 -17.72 2.17
N ASP A 54 -3.52 -18.12 1.34
CA ASP A 54 -2.80 -19.38 1.51
C ASP A 54 -1.96 -19.37 2.80
N GLU A 55 -1.30 -18.25 3.10
CA GLU A 55 -0.47 -18.09 4.30
C GLU A 55 -1.32 -17.93 5.57
N CYS A 56 -2.52 -17.33 5.51
CA CYS A 56 -3.48 -17.32 6.62
C CYS A 56 -3.95 -18.74 6.96
N ALA A 57 -4.28 -19.54 5.93
CA ALA A 57 -4.74 -20.91 6.14
C ALA A 57 -3.71 -21.77 6.87
N THR A 58 -2.42 -21.65 6.55
CA THR A 58 -1.34 -22.41 7.23
C THR A 58 -1.18 -22.04 8.71
N ARG A 59 -1.63 -20.85 9.12
CA ARG A 59 -1.55 -20.31 10.49
C ARG A 59 -2.86 -20.37 11.26
N HIS A 60 -3.92 -20.91 10.64
CA HIS A 60 -5.26 -20.92 11.22
C HIS A 60 -5.78 -19.51 11.56
N LEU A 61 -5.42 -18.51 10.72
CA LEU A 61 -5.91 -17.14 10.79
C LEU A 61 -7.10 -16.97 9.83
N TYR A 62 -8.05 -16.12 10.19
CA TYR A 62 -9.17 -15.77 9.32
C TYR A 62 -8.77 -14.58 8.42
N PRO A 63 -8.70 -14.76 7.09
CA PRO A 63 -8.33 -13.68 6.19
C PRO A 63 -9.51 -12.75 5.92
N MET A 64 -9.26 -11.44 5.95
CA MET A 64 -10.13 -10.43 5.37
C MET A 64 -9.42 -9.81 4.16
N PHE A 65 -10.20 -9.52 3.12
CA PHE A 65 -9.69 -8.92 1.88
C PHE A 65 -10.20 -7.49 1.77
N ASN A 66 -9.27 -6.54 1.75
CA ASN A 66 -9.58 -5.13 1.70
C ASN A 66 -8.62 -4.45 0.72
N ILE A 67 -9.06 -3.34 0.15
CA ILE A 67 -8.23 -2.51 -0.74
C ILE A 67 -8.28 -1.07 -0.27
N GLU A 68 -7.18 -0.34 -0.41
CA GLU A 68 -7.11 1.06 -0.03
C GLU A 68 -6.87 1.97 -1.24
N PHE A 69 -7.54 3.11 -1.21
CA PHE A 69 -7.40 4.17 -2.19
C PHE A 69 -7.05 5.48 -1.51
N ILE A 70 -6.25 6.29 -2.19
CA ILE A 70 -6.04 7.69 -1.85
C ILE A 70 -6.76 8.50 -2.91
N SER A 71 -7.65 9.37 -2.49
CA SER A 71 -8.36 10.29 -3.37
C SER A 71 -8.03 11.73 -3.01
N LEU A 72 -8.26 12.62 -3.94
CA LEU A 72 -8.16 14.06 -3.75
C LEU A 72 -9.51 14.70 -4.09
N ASN A 73 -10.11 15.36 -3.11
CA ASN A 73 -11.27 16.22 -3.33
C ASN A 73 -10.76 17.66 -3.55
N SER A 74 -10.95 18.19 -4.75
CA SER A 74 -10.47 19.52 -5.13
C SER A 74 -11.19 20.66 -4.40
N GLU A 75 -12.46 20.47 -4.05
CA GLU A 75 -13.24 21.47 -3.29
C GLU A 75 -12.73 21.56 -1.86
N ASP A 76 -12.55 20.42 -1.19
CA ASP A 76 -11.98 20.37 0.16
C ASP A 76 -10.53 20.88 0.18
N GLN A 77 -9.76 20.58 -0.88
CA GLN A 77 -8.40 21.09 -1.02
C GLN A 77 -8.39 22.63 -1.11
N ALA A 78 -9.25 23.21 -1.95
CA ALA A 78 -9.37 24.66 -2.10
C ALA A 78 -9.86 25.33 -0.81
N ALA A 79 -10.73 24.66 -0.05
CA ALA A 79 -11.23 25.13 1.25
C ALA A 79 -10.24 24.88 2.41
N GLY A 80 -9.12 24.21 2.18
CA GLY A 80 -8.15 23.87 3.24
C GLY A 80 -8.66 22.81 4.23
N LEU A 81 -9.71 22.08 3.89
CA LEU A 81 -10.31 21.06 4.74
C LEU A 81 -9.48 19.77 4.76
N ARG A 82 -9.28 19.23 5.94
CA ARG A 82 -8.57 17.96 6.19
C ARG A 82 -9.55 16.94 6.73
N VAL A 83 -9.61 15.77 6.10
CA VAL A 83 -10.51 14.68 6.53
C VAL A 83 -9.74 13.69 7.40
N ASN A 84 -8.89 12.87 6.79
CA ASN A 84 -8.09 11.85 7.49
C ASN A 84 -6.60 11.86 7.08
N ASP A 85 -6.16 12.93 6.41
CA ASP A 85 -4.75 13.25 6.19
C ASP A 85 -4.43 14.61 6.86
N PRO A 86 -3.68 14.61 7.97
CA PRO A 86 -3.44 15.84 8.73
C PRO A 86 -2.56 16.86 8.01
N ASN A 87 -1.82 16.43 6.98
CA ASN A 87 -0.84 17.25 6.29
C ASN A 87 -1.33 17.80 4.95
N ASN A 88 -2.34 17.15 4.34
CA ASN A 88 -2.76 17.44 2.98
C ASN A 88 -4.27 17.72 2.91
N PRO A 89 -4.69 18.99 2.78
CA PRO A 89 -6.10 19.33 2.58
C PRO A 89 -6.68 18.60 1.34
N GLY A 90 -7.92 18.16 1.45
CA GLY A 90 -8.65 17.46 0.40
C GLY A 90 -8.21 16.02 0.15
N ARG A 91 -7.08 15.58 0.71
CA ARG A 91 -6.61 14.21 0.57
C ARG A 91 -7.35 13.30 1.54
N THR A 92 -7.86 12.19 1.02
CA THR A 92 -8.66 11.23 1.79
C THR A 92 -8.23 9.81 1.50
N TYR A 93 -8.09 9.01 2.56
CA TYR A 93 -7.87 7.57 2.48
C TYR A 93 -9.21 6.85 2.58
N LEU A 94 -9.49 5.99 1.62
CA LEU A 94 -10.73 5.21 1.52
C LEU A 94 -10.38 3.73 1.46
N SER A 95 -10.96 2.92 2.33
CA SER A 95 -10.78 1.47 2.29
C SER A 95 -12.08 0.77 1.95
N GLY A 96 -12.06 -0.06 0.90
CA GLY A 96 -13.07 -1.08 0.66
C GLY A 96 -12.77 -2.28 1.56
N LYS A 97 -13.68 -2.61 2.47
CA LYS A 97 -13.50 -3.67 3.46
C LYS A 97 -14.39 -4.87 3.19
N GLY A 98 -13.86 -6.08 3.49
CA GLY A 98 -14.65 -7.31 3.45
C GLY A 98 -15.05 -7.74 2.04
N LEU A 99 -14.16 -7.59 1.08
CA LEU A 99 -14.38 -8.08 -0.29
C LEU A 99 -14.48 -9.61 -0.28
N ALA A 100 -15.33 -10.15 -1.16
CA ALA A 100 -15.40 -11.58 -1.37
C ALA A 100 -14.08 -12.12 -1.95
N TYR A 101 -13.73 -13.35 -1.57
CA TYR A 101 -12.57 -14.02 -2.17
C TYR A 101 -13.00 -15.37 -2.77
N PRO A 102 -12.58 -15.72 -3.98
CA PRO A 102 -11.76 -14.88 -4.89
C PRO A 102 -12.52 -13.66 -5.41
N VAL A 103 -11.80 -12.53 -5.55
CA VAL A 103 -12.37 -11.34 -6.18
C VAL A 103 -12.40 -11.53 -7.69
N ILE A 104 -13.56 -11.28 -8.29
CA ILE A 104 -13.74 -11.31 -9.74
C ILE A 104 -14.11 -9.90 -10.19
N LEU A 105 -13.19 -9.25 -10.90
CA LEU A 105 -13.40 -7.95 -11.51
C LEU A 105 -13.91 -8.12 -12.95
N SER A 106 -14.84 -7.28 -13.37
CA SER A 106 -15.13 -7.11 -14.80
C SER A 106 -13.91 -6.51 -15.53
N GLY A 107 -13.86 -6.65 -16.84
CA GLY A 107 -12.78 -6.05 -17.63
C GLY A 107 -12.64 -4.55 -17.42
N LYS A 108 -13.77 -3.85 -17.26
CA LYS A 108 -13.79 -2.41 -16.98
C LYS A 108 -13.20 -2.07 -15.59
N GLU A 109 -13.59 -2.80 -14.57
CA GLU A 109 -13.10 -2.59 -13.19
C GLU A 109 -11.61 -2.90 -13.08
N ALA A 110 -11.16 -3.98 -13.71
CA ALA A 110 -9.74 -4.34 -13.76
C ALA A 110 -8.91 -3.24 -14.46
N GLN A 111 -9.42 -2.67 -15.56
CA GLN A 111 -8.77 -1.58 -16.26
C GLN A 111 -8.72 -0.31 -15.40
N MET A 112 -9.83 0.06 -14.75
CA MET A 112 -9.87 1.23 -13.86
C MET A 112 -8.87 1.09 -12.71
N LEU A 113 -8.75 -0.09 -12.11
CA LEU A 113 -7.77 -0.35 -11.04
C LEU A 113 -6.33 -0.24 -11.56
N ALA A 114 -6.07 -0.78 -12.76
CA ALA A 114 -4.76 -0.68 -13.41
C ALA A 114 -4.39 0.78 -13.71
N ASP A 115 -5.33 1.58 -14.22
CA ASP A 115 -5.12 2.99 -14.55
C ASP A 115 -4.81 3.82 -13.29
N VAL A 116 -5.54 3.63 -12.20
CA VAL A 116 -5.29 4.32 -10.92
C VAL A 116 -3.90 3.96 -10.38
N ARG A 117 -3.53 2.67 -10.45
CA ARG A 117 -2.20 2.21 -10.02
C ARG A 117 -1.09 2.80 -10.89
N ALA A 118 -1.29 2.84 -12.19
CA ALA A 118 -0.34 3.42 -13.14
C ALA A 118 -0.12 4.92 -12.87
N GLU A 119 -1.20 5.68 -12.67
CA GLU A 119 -1.09 7.11 -12.35
C GLU A 119 -0.42 7.35 -10.99
N SER A 120 -0.72 6.52 -9.98
CA SER A 120 -0.03 6.58 -8.69
C SER A 120 1.49 6.34 -8.84
N ASN A 121 1.89 5.35 -9.64
CA ASN A 121 3.30 5.07 -9.92
C ASN A 121 3.96 6.24 -10.68
N ALA A 122 3.29 6.80 -11.69
CA ALA A 122 3.78 7.97 -12.44
C ALA A 122 3.94 9.20 -11.54
N GLN A 123 3.07 9.39 -10.56
CA GLN A 123 3.25 10.45 -9.57
C GLN A 123 4.55 10.28 -8.78
N VAL A 124 4.87 9.06 -8.33
CA VAL A 124 6.13 8.81 -7.59
C VAL A 124 7.35 8.95 -8.49
N GLU A 125 7.25 8.61 -9.78
CA GLU A 125 8.31 8.88 -10.76
C GLU A 125 8.59 10.39 -10.90
N ARG A 126 7.53 11.21 -10.99
CA ARG A 126 7.67 12.68 -10.97
C ARG A 126 8.31 13.19 -9.66
N MET A 127 7.99 12.56 -8.52
CA MET A 127 8.64 12.88 -7.24
C MET A 127 10.12 12.52 -7.25
N CYS A 128 10.49 11.36 -7.82
CA CYS A 128 11.89 10.95 -7.99
C CYS A 128 12.67 11.95 -8.85
N ALA A 129 12.10 12.41 -9.96
CA ALA A 129 12.73 13.42 -10.80
C ALA A 129 12.98 14.74 -10.05
N LYS A 130 11.99 15.22 -9.26
CA LYS A 130 12.16 16.42 -8.42
C LYS A 130 13.23 16.22 -7.33
N LEU A 131 13.28 15.03 -6.72
CA LEU A 131 14.28 14.69 -5.74
C LEU A 131 15.69 14.69 -6.35
N ASN A 132 15.86 14.09 -7.53
CA ASN A 132 17.13 14.11 -8.25
C ASN A 132 17.58 15.53 -8.61
N ALA A 133 16.67 16.39 -9.06
CA ALA A 133 16.99 17.80 -9.29
C ALA A 133 17.47 18.52 -8.00
N HIS A 134 16.87 18.20 -6.86
CA HIS A 134 17.33 18.73 -5.57
C HIS A 134 18.71 18.19 -5.18
N LEU A 135 18.95 16.87 -5.34
CA LEU A 135 20.23 16.24 -5.07
C LEU A 135 21.37 16.85 -5.92
N ASP A 136 21.08 17.14 -7.20
CA ASP A 136 22.01 17.81 -8.09
C ASP A 136 22.30 19.25 -7.61
N ALA A 137 21.27 20.02 -7.27
CA ALA A 137 21.40 21.38 -6.78
C ALA A 137 22.27 21.49 -5.50
N VAL A 138 22.19 20.50 -4.61
CA VAL A 138 23.01 20.42 -3.39
C VAL A 138 24.34 19.69 -3.61
N LYS A 139 24.65 19.30 -4.85
CA LYS A 139 25.88 18.58 -5.23
C LYS A 139 26.10 17.29 -4.42
N ALA A 140 25.04 16.50 -4.26
CA ALA A 140 25.08 15.26 -3.48
C ALA A 140 25.99 14.17 -4.08
N GLY A 141 26.32 14.26 -5.37
CA GLY A 141 27.21 13.32 -6.06
C GLY A 141 26.56 11.99 -6.45
N PHE A 142 25.26 11.83 -6.29
CA PHE A 142 24.49 10.67 -6.70
C PHE A 142 23.08 11.05 -7.12
N SER A 143 22.40 10.13 -7.80
CA SER A 143 20.97 10.24 -8.15
C SER A 143 20.28 8.90 -7.95
N ILE A 144 18.96 8.92 -7.89
CA ILE A 144 18.11 7.72 -7.73
C ILE A 144 17.64 7.28 -9.10
N ASP A 145 17.92 6.04 -9.48
CA ASP A 145 17.31 5.39 -10.65
C ASP A 145 15.92 4.85 -10.27
N PHE A 146 14.87 5.51 -10.77
CA PHE A 146 13.49 5.10 -10.51
C PHE A 146 13.19 3.67 -10.95
N LYS A 147 13.71 3.23 -12.11
CA LYS A 147 13.50 1.87 -12.62
C LYS A 147 14.13 0.82 -11.69
N GLN A 148 15.31 1.14 -11.16
CA GLN A 148 15.98 0.27 -10.20
C GLN A 148 15.20 0.19 -8.88
N VAL A 149 14.65 1.33 -8.40
CA VAL A 149 13.77 1.35 -7.22
C VAL A 149 12.54 0.45 -7.42
N VAL A 150 11.87 0.57 -8.57
CA VAL A 150 10.70 -0.28 -8.88
C VAL A 150 11.10 -1.75 -8.89
N LYS A 151 12.21 -2.09 -9.54
CA LYS A 151 12.69 -3.47 -9.68
C LYS A 151 13.07 -4.11 -8.35
N ASP A 152 13.81 -3.39 -7.52
CA ASP A 152 14.47 -3.98 -6.34
C ASP A 152 13.65 -3.83 -5.04
N LEU A 153 12.81 -2.80 -4.96
CA LEU A 153 12.14 -2.44 -3.72
C LEU A 153 10.63 -2.64 -3.74
N THR A 154 10.03 -2.99 -4.89
CA THR A 154 8.57 -3.09 -5.01
C THR A 154 8.12 -4.40 -5.65
N ARG A 155 6.82 -4.71 -5.49
CA ARG A 155 6.11 -5.77 -6.22
C ARG A 155 5.07 -5.17 -7.18
N GLY A 156 5.42 -4.06 -7.87
CA GLY A 156 4.61 -3.42 -8.90
C GLY A 156 3.93 -2.11 -8.50
N SER A 157 3.69 -1.86 -7.21
CA SER A 157 3.21 -0.57 -6.72
C SER A 157 4.33 0.18 -6.02
N VAL A 158 4.73 1.33 -6.55
CA VAL A 158 5.75 2.17 -5.95
C VAL A 158 5.11 3.29 -5.11
N ARG A 159 5.73 3.59 -3.96
CA ARG A 159 5.31 4.66 -3.05
C ARG A 159 6.51 5.54 -2.71
N GLU A 160 6.22 6.76 -2.24
CA GLU A 160 7.23 7.74 -1.82
C GLU A 160 8.25 7.16 -0.81
N ARG A 161 7.81 6.21 0.02
CA ARG A 161 8.68 5.54 1.00
C ARG A 161 9.72 4.62 0.39
N HIS A 162 9.49 4.12 -0.83
CA HIS A 162 10.52 3.38 -1.58
C HIS A 162 11.65 4.32 -2.02
N LEU A 163 11.34 5.58 -2.40
CA LEU A 163 12.37 6.59 -2.66
C LEU A 163 13.16 6.92 -1.39
N ALA A 164 12.47 7.08 -0.25
CA ALA A 164 13.13 7.31 1.04
C ALA A 164 14.00 6.12 1.47
N LYS A 165 13.61 4.89 1.13
CA LYS A 165 14.44 3.69 1.35
C LYS A 165 15.67 3.70 0.45
N ALA A 166 15.51 4.02 -0.84
CA ALA A 166 16.61 4.09 -1.80
C ALA A 166 17.66 5.16 -1.41
N LEU A 167 17.23 6.28 -0.80
CA LEU A 167 18.14 7.31 -0.28
C LEU A 167 19.06 6.83 0.88
N ARG A 168 18.68 5.75 1.56
CA ARG A 168 19.40 5.23 2.73
C ARG A 168 20.29 4.03 2.41
N MET A 169 20.22 3.54 1.19
CA MET A 169 21.05 2.43 0.70
C MET A 169 22.35 2.93 0.10
#